data_44271baba65f8a1091d8f5dd43d0b193
#
_entry.id   44271baba65f8a1091d8f5dd43d0b193
#
_cell.length_a   1.000
_cell.length_b   1.000
_cell.length_c   1.000
_cell.angle_alpha   90.00
_cell.angle_beta   90.00
_cell.angle_gamma   90.00
#
_symmetry.space_group_name_H-M   'P 1'
#
loop_
_entity.id
_entity.type
_entity.pdbx_description
1 polymer ?
#
loop_
_entity_poly.entity_id
_entity_poly.type
_entity_poly.pdbx_seq_one_letter_code
_entity_poly.pdbx_strand_id
1 'polypeptide(L)'
;MGASIAVTADGRDEWIEARETLHAHGSVLVHGRLPDWRPQAADNETLSTAVGGGRTGRRQLAHAAARERRAASHLLLGHAVAVALCTDVAEIELTRGPTGRPAVRGCDQIDISLSHTADLLLVGLTTRGLIGVDAEPADRRLRAAGLERRVCTVRERGDLDALPPRERASGLLRLWTLKESYTKAIGQGQRFPFDAFGFGPEGEPVRVHRPDGTPATGSEWSFRSDIRYVHGVAFRMSAAVRDVGLGRTTDIDVATTLDAGIVSTVQEALDGWE
;
A
#
# COMPACT_ATOMS: atom_id res chain seq x y z
N MET A 1 13.42 -4.48 -0.14
CA MET A 1 12.06 -4.87 -0.56
C MET A 1 12.13 -5.68 -1.85
N GLY A 2 11.63 -6.93 -1.85
CA GLY A 2 11.64 -7.83 -3.00
C GLY A 2 10.63 -7.48 -4.09
N ALA A 3 10.62 -8.25 -5.19
CA ALA A 3 9.55 -8.21 -6.18
C ALA A 3 8.24 -8.73 -5.59
N SER A 4 7.08 -8.38 -6.19
CA SER A 4 5.81 -8.96 -5.78
C SER A 4 5.71 -10.43 -6.21
N ILE A 5 5.20 -11.27 -5.32
CA ILE A 5 5.00 -12.70 -5.52
C ILE A 5 3.58 -12.91 -6.05
N ALA A 6 3.44 -13.68 -7.12
CA ALA A 6 2.13 -14.06 -7.64
C ALA A 6 1.54 -15.16 -6.77
N VAL A 7 0.29 -14.99 -6.31
CA VAL A 7 -0.36 -15.95 -5.41
C VAL A 7 -1.77 -16.30 -5.88
N THR A 8 -2.17 -17.55 -5.62
CA THR A 8 -3.55 -18.03 -5.76
C THR A 8 -4.07 -18.56 -4.42
N ALA A 9 -5.36 -18.75 -4.29
CA ALA A 9 -5.95 -19.24 -3.04
C ALA A 9 -5.40 -20.63 -2.65
N ASP A 10 -5.14 -21.50 -3.65
CA ASP A 10 -4.65 -22.87 -3.45
C ASP A 10 -3.12 -23.00 -3.57
N GLY A 11 -2.41 -21.89 -3.88
CA GLY A 11 -0.96 -21.85 -4.06
C GLY A 11 -0.23 -22.09 -2.74
N ARG A 12 0.48 -23.21 -2.61
CA ARG A 12 1.20 -23.53 -1.37
C ARG A 12 2.62 -22.95 -1.36
N ASP A 13 3.34 -23.12 -2.43
CA ASP A 13 4.77 -22.76 -2.51
C ASP A 13 4.95 -21.24 -2.53
N GLU A 14 4.08 -20.52 -3.23
CA GLU A 14 4.08 -19.07 -3.32
C GLU A 14 3.77 -18.42 -1.95
N TRP A 15 2.90 -19.03 -1.16
CA TRP A 15 2.62 -18.56 0.20
C TRP A 15 3.76 -18.86 1.18
N ILE A 16 4.48 -19.97 0.99
CA ILE A 16 5.70 -20.25 1.75
C ILE A 16 6.76 -19.19 1.42
N GLU A 17 6.98 -18.91 0.13
CA GLU A 17 7.90 -17.85 -0.33
C GLU A 17 7.51 -16.48 0.24
N ALA A 18 6.22 -16.14 0.23
CA ALA A 18 5.72 -14.88 0.78
C ALA A 18 6.02 -14.74 2.28
N ARG A 19 5.80 -15.80 3.05
CA ARG A 19 6.10 -15.83 4.48
C ARG A 19 7.59 -15.74 4.76
N GLU A 20 8.40 -16.49 4.04
CA GLU A 20 9.85 -16.45 4.17
C GLU A 20 10.41 -15.07 3.81
N THR A 21 9.89 -14.46 2.76
CA THR A 21 10.24 -13.09 2.34
C THR A 21 9.88 -12.07 3.42
N LEU A 22 8.66 -12.14 3.99
CA LEU A 22 8.24 -11.28 5.10
C LEU A 22 9.16 -11.45 6.30
N HIS A 23 9.49 -12.69 6.65
CA HIS A 23 10.35 -13.01 7.77
C HIS A 23 11.79 -12.52 7.57
N ALA A 24 12.35 -12.69 6.37
CA ALA A 24 13.72 -12.29 6.06
C ALA A 24 13.88 -10.78 5.93
N HIS A 25 12.89 -10.10 5.31
CA HIS A 25 12.99 -8.70 4.94
C HIS A 25 12.07 -7.76 5.73
N GLY A 26 11.19 -8.31 6.58
CA GLY A 26 10.19 -7.54 7.35
C GLY A 26 9.10 -6.91 6.49
N SER A 27 9.08 -7.14 5.19
CA SER A 27 8.03 -6.68 4.28
C SER A 27 7.91 -7.61 3.07
N VAL A 28 6.69 -7.78 2.57
CA VAL A 28 6.39 -8.56 1.37
C VAL A 28 5.30 -7.90 0.54
N LEU A 29 5.38 -8.09 -0.77
CA LEU A 29 4.35 -7.74 -1.73
C LEU A 29 3.82 -9.03 -2.36
N VAL A 30 2.49 -9.21 -2.35
CA VAL A 30 1.84 -10.29 -3.06
C VAL A 30 0.81 -9.74 -4.03
N HIS A 31 0.61 -10.40 -5.15
CA HIS A 31 -0.43 -10.03 -6.09
C HIS A 31 -1.22 -11.25 -6.57
N GLY A 32 -2.49 -11.04 -6.83
CA GLY A 32 -3.38 -12.04 -7.38
C GLY A 32 -4.25 -11.45 -8.48
N ARG A 33 -4.95 -12.30 -9.23
CA ARG A 33 -5.92 -11.89 -10.24
C ARG A 33 -7.33 -11.91 -9.65
N LEU A 34 -8.11 -10.91 -9.98
CA LEU A 34 -9.51 -10.83 -9.56
C LEU A 34 -10.30 -12.13 -9.82
N PRO A 35 -10.21 -12.81 -11.00
CA PRO A 35 -10.93 -14.04 -11.23
C PRO A 35 -10.56 -15.20 -10.28
N ASP A 36 -9.30 -15.25 -9.83
CA ASP A 36 -8.77 -16.34 -8.99
C ASP A 36 -9.15 -16.15 -7.50
N TRP A 37 -9.64 -14.96 -7.15
CA TRP A 37 -10.02 -14.56 -5.79
C TRP A 37 -11.52 -14.25 -5.66
N ARG A 38 -12.33 -14.71 -6.61
CA ARG A 38 -13.80 -14.54 -6.52
C ARG A 38 -14.35 -15.34 -5.36
N PRO A 39 -15.20 -14.72 -4.50
CA PRO A 39 -15.89 -15.47 -3.45
C PRO A 39 -16.73 -16.59 -4.08
N GLN A 40 -16.64 -17.78 -3.52
CA GLN A 40 -17.56 -18.85 -3.88
C GLN A 40 -18.97 -18.52 -3.36
N ALA A 41 -19.99 -19.17 -3.90
CA ALA A 41 -21.39 -18.86 -3.57
C ALA A 41 -21.71 -18.96 -2.06
N ALA A 42 -20.96 -19.77 -1.32
CA ALA A 42 -21.07 -19.92 0.14
C ALA A 42 -20.59 -18.69 0.92
N ASP A 43 -19.62 -17.93 0.38
CA ASP A 43 -19.05 -16.74 1.04
C ASP A 43 -19.94 -15.50 0.88
N ASN A 44 -20.92 -15.55 -0.04
CA ASN A 44 -21.79 -14.41 -0.35
C ASN A 44 -22.84 -14.08 0.71
N GLU A 45 -23.20 -15.00 1.59
CA GLU A 45 -24.19 -14.74 2.67
C GLU A 45 -23.62 -13.77 3.73
N THR A 46 -22.36 -13.88 4.06
CA THR A 46 -21.68 -12.99 5.03
C THR A 46 -21.47 -11.58 4.49
N LEU A 47 -21.39 -11.41 3.16
CA LEU A 47 -21.17 -10.12 2.49
C LEU A 47 -22.47 -9.40 2.11
N SER A 48 -23.62 -10.10 2.12
CA SER A 48 -24.91 -9.60 1.65
C SER A 48 -25.63 -8.66 2.62
N THR A 49 -25.28 -8.64 3.87
CA THR A 49 -26.00 -7.91 4.93
C THR A 49 -25.74 -6.39 4.98
N ALA A 50 -24.91 -5.83 4.11
CA ALA A 50 -24.46 -4.43 4.22
C ALA A 50 -24.95 -3.44 3.13
N VAL A 51 -25.82 -3.81 2.17
CA VAL A 51 -26.19 -2.88 1.10
C VAL A 51 -27.67 -2.95 0.75
N GLY A 52 -28.43 -1.92 1.20
CA GLY A 52 -29.81 -1.63 0.80
C GLY A 52 -29.91 -1.16 -0.66
N GLY A 53 -31.07 -1.45 -1.27
CA GLY A 53 -31.36 -1.44 -2.69
C GLY A 53 -31.56 -0.10 -3.39
N GLY A 54 -31.59 -0.21 -4.71
CA GLY A 54 -32.36 0.64 -5.64
C GLY A 54 -31.59 1.40 -6.71
N ARG A 55 -31.96 1.14 -7.95
CA ARG A 55 -31.93 1.92 -9.21
C ARG A 55 -30.86 1.62 -10.27
N THR A 56 -31.43 1.08 -11.36
CA THR A 56 -31.08 1.11 -12.80
C THR A 56 -29.75 0.48 -13.28
N GLY A 57 -29.95 -0.50 -14.17
CA GLY A 57 -29.06 -1.44 -14.88
C GLY A 57 -27.55 -1.14 -14.94
N ARG A 58 -27.13 -0.01 -15.48
CA ARG A 58 -25.69 0.31 -15.64
C ARG A 58 -25.00 0.65 -14.30
N ARG A 59 -25.70 1.34 -13.38
CA ARG A 59 -25.23 1.57 -12.01
C ARG A 59 -25.17 0.29 -11.20
N GLN A 60 -26.16 -0.61 -11.37
CA GLN A 60 -26.18 -1.91 -10.68
C GLN A 60 -25.01 -2.80 -11.12
N LEU A 61 -24.68 -2.85 -12.42
CA LEU A 61 -23.52 -3.58 -12.93
C LEU A 61 -22.18 -2.99 -12.40
N ALA A 62 -22.06 -1.67 -12.39
CA ALA A 62 -20.87 -1.02 -11.81
C ALA A 62 -20.75 -1.26 -10.30
N HIS A 63 -21.86 -1.26 -9.57
CA HIS A 63 -21.88 -1.61 -8.14
C HIS A 63 -21.60 -3.10 -7.90
N ALA A 64 -22.07 -4.01 -8.77
CA ALA A 64 -21.76 -5.43 -8.66
C ALA A 64 -20.26 -5.70 -8.87
N ALA A 65 -19.67 -5.16 -9.93
CA ALA A 65 -18.23 -5.26 -10.19
C ALA A 65 -17.37 -4.65 -9.08
N ALA A 66 -17.81 -3.54 -8.50
CA ALA A 66 -17.11 -2.91 -7.38
C ALA A 66 -17.18 -3.77 -6.09
N ARG A 67 -18.34 -4.40 -5.83
CA ARG A 67 -18.51 -5.34 -4.71
C ARG A 67 -17.66 -6.58 -4.89
N GLU A 68 -17.70 -7.19 -6.08
CA GLU A 68 -16.88 -8.36 -6.41
C GLU A 68 -15.39 -8.07 -6.20
N ARG A 69 -14.91 -6.96 -6.74
CA ARG A 69 -13.51 -6.54 -6.57
C ARG A 69 -13.14 -6.32 -5.10
N ARG A 70 -14.05 -5.69 -4.35
CA ARG A 70 -13.85 -5.50 -2.90
C ARG A 70 -13.77 -6.82 -2.17
N ALA A 71 -14.68 -7.76 -2.46
CA ALA A 71 -14.71 -9.08 -1.83
C ALA A 71 -13.44 -9.88 -2.14
N ALA A 72 -13.04 -9.96 -3.42
CA ALA A 72 -11.80 -10.59 -3.84
C ALA A 72 -10.56 -9.98 -3.18
N SER A 73 -10.54 -8.64 -3.07
CA SER A 73 -9.45 -7.92 -2.40
C SER A 73 -9.37 -8.26 -0.90
N HIS A 74 -10.51 -8.40 -0.22
CA HIS A 74 -10.56 -8.78 1.18
C HIS A 74 -10.14 -10.24 1.39
N LEU A 75 -10.51 -11.16 0.48
CA LEU A 75 -10.07 -12.56 0.53
C LEU A 75 -8.55 -12.65 0.39
N LEU A 76 -7.99 -12.03 -0.64
CA LEU A 76 -6.54 -12.02 -0.82
C LEU A 76 -5.82 -11.42 0.41
N LEU A 77 -6.33 -10.30 0.92
CA LEU A 77 -5.74 -9.64 2.09
C LEU A 77 -5.83 -10.51 3.34
N GLY A 78 -6.98 -11.16 3.58
CA GLY A 78 -7.18 -12.09 4.69
C GLY A 78 -6.21 -13.28 4.63
N HIS A 79 -6.07 -13.90 3.46
CA HIS A 79 -5.09 -14.98 3.24
C HIS A 79 -3.65 -14.51 3.49
N ALA A 80 -3.27 -13.37 2.97
CA ALA A 80 -1.93 -12.83 3.16
C ALA A 80 -1.61 -12.56 4.63
N VAL A 81 -2.57 -12.04 5.40
CA VAL A 81 -2.43 -11.83 6.85
C VAL A 81 -2.39 -13.16 7.60
N ALA A 82 -3.27 -14.12 7.26
CA ALA A 82 -3.29 -15.44 7.89
C ALA A 82 -1.95 -16.18 7.75
N VAL A 83 -1.37 -16.15 6.54
CA VAL A 83 -0.03 -16.71 6.27
C VAL A 83 1.05 -15.99 7.08
N ALA A 84 0.99 -14.67 7.18
CA ALA A 84 1.96 -13.87 7.94
C ALA A 84 1.90 -14.17 9.45
N LEU A 85 0.69 -14.44 9.98
CA LEU A 85 0.45 -14.73 11.40
C LEU A 85 0.49 -16.24 11.70
N CYS A 86 0.66 -17.12 10.71
CA CYS A 86 0.60 -18.58 10.85
C CYS A 86 -0.71 -19.05 11.51
N THR A 87 -1.85 -18.47 11.10
CA THR A 87 -3.18 -18.79 11.61
C THR A 87 -4.17 -19.13 10.49
N ASP A 88 -5.38 -19.55 10.83
CA ASP A 88 -6.44 -19.78 9.86
C ASP A 88 -7.02 -18.45 9.36
N VAL A 89 -7.41 -18.40 8.08
CA VAL A 89 -8.01 -17.20 7.49
C VAL A 89 -9.35 -16.83 8.17
N ALA A 90 -10.04 -17.81 8.71
CA ALA A 90 -11.29 -17.60 9.45
C ALA A 90 -11.09 -16.85 10.78
N GLU A 91 -9.87 -16.82 11.31
CA GLU A 91 -9.51 -16.09 12.52
C GLU A 91 -9.12 -14.62 12.23
N ILE A 92 -8.99 -14.25 10.95
CA ILE A 92 -8.59 -12.89 10.56
C ILE A 92 -9.82 -12.00 10.49
N GLU A 93 -9.90 -11.05 11.39
CA GLU A 93 -10.89 -9.98 11.33
C GLU A 93 -10.25 -8.71 10.77
N LEU A 94 -10.57 -8.40 9.51
CA LEU A 94 -10.16 -7.16 8.86
C LEU A 94 -11.06 -6.01 9.28
N THR A 95 -10.46 -4.90 9.66
CA THR A 95 -11.14 -3.68 10.08
C THR A 95 -10.56 -2.45 9.36
N ARG A 96 -11.00 -1.27 9.76
CA ARG A 96 -10.43 0.01 9.29
C ARG A 96 -9.92 0.82 10.45
N GLY A 97 -8.69 1.27 10.35
CA GLY A 97 -8.11 2.24 11.26
C GLY A 97 -8.76 3.63 11.15
N PRO A 98 -8.39 4.56 12.04
CA PRO A 98 -8.94 5.93 12.07
C PRO A 98 -8.77 6.71 10.75
N THR A 99 -7.75 6.41 9.99
CA THR A 99 -7.47 7.03 8.68
C THR A 99 -8.22 6.36 7.52
N GLY A 100 -8.98 5.28 7.78
CA GLY A 100 -9.68 4.48 6.78
C GLY A 100 -8.80 3.41 6.13
N ARG A 101 -7.54 3.27 6.55
CA ARG A 101 -6.64 2.18 6.10
C ARG A 101 -7.17 0.82 6.57
N PRO A 102 -6.96 -0.25 5.80
CA PRO A 102 -7.21 -1.58 6.29
C PRO A 102 -6.29 -1.86 7.50
N ALA A 103 -6.82 -2.59 8.47
CA ALA A 103 -6.12 -3.01 9.68
C ALA A 103 -6.61 -4.40 10.10
N VAL A 104 -5.83 -5.09 10.91
CA VAL A 104 -6.21 -6.38 11.52
C VAL A 104 -6.64 -6.11 12.95
N ARG A 105 -7.84 -6.58 13.32
CA ARG A 105 -8.33 -6.40 14.70
C ARG A 105 -7.44 -7.14 15.68
N GLY A 106 -7.00 -6.44 16.72
CA GLY A 106 -6.18 -7.03 17.79
C GLY A 106 -4.73 -7.33 17.40
N CYS A 107 -4.26 -6.84 16.23
CA CYS A 107 -2.88 -7.03 15.79
C CYS A 107 -2.30 -5.72 15.25
N ASP A 108 -1.49 -5.05 16.06
CA ASP A 108 -0.79 -3.81 15.70
C ASP A 108 0.64 -4.06 15.17
N GLN A 109 1.09 -5.32 15.15
CA GLN A 109 2.44 -5.70 14.74
C GLN A 109 2.60 -5.84 13.23
N ILE A 110 1.48 -5.87 12.49
CA ILE A 110 1.47 -5.94 11.03
C ILE A 110 0.72 -4.74 10.47
N ASP A 111 1.38 -4.00 9.61
CA ASP A 111 0.72 -2.98 8.78
C ASP A 111 0.46 -3.55 7.39
N ILE A 112 -0.70 -3.21 6.83
CA ILE A 112 -1.21 -3.74 5.58
C ILE A 112 -1.68 -2.64 4.64
N SER A 113 -1.49 -2.86 3.36
CA SER A 113 -1.97 -1.96 2.31
C SER A 113 -2.49 -2.75 1.12
N LEU A 114 -3.48 -2.20 0.44
CA LEU A 114 -4.16 -2.81 -0.69
C LEU A 114 -4.29 -1.82 -1.84
N SER A 115 -4.04 -2.29 -3.05
CA SER A 115 -4.41 -1.63 -4.29
C SER A 115 -5.06 -2.62 -5.26
N HIS A 116 -5.96 -2.16 -6.10
CA HIS A 116 -6.58 -2.97 -7.14
C HIS A 116 -6.85 -2.13 -8.38
N THR A 117 -6.57 -2.66 -9.53
CA THR A 117 -6.81 -2.03 -10.83
C THR A 117 -7.03 -3.08 -11.90
N ALA A 118 -7.98 -2.86 -12.82
CA ALA A 118 -8.40 -3.89 -13.77
C ALA A 118 -8.65 -5.23 -13.04
N ASP A 119 -7.93 -6.29 -13.45
CA ASP A 119 -7.99 -7.63 -12.82
C ASP A 119 -6.87 -7.88 -11.82
N LEU A 120 -6.04 -6.88 -11.52
CA LEU A 120 -4.94 -7.00 -10.57
C LEU A 120 -5.38 -6.62 -9.16
N LEU A 121 -5.02 -7.45 -8.20
CA LEU A 121 -5.06 -7.20 -6.75
C LEU A 121 -3.62 -7.18 -6.25
N LEU A 122 -3.22 -6.13 -5.53
CA LEU A 122 -1.88 -5.99 -4.96
C LEU A 122 -2.00 -5.73 -3.46
N VAL A 123 -1.34 -6.56 -2.66
CA VAL A 123 -1.27 -6.46 -1.20
C VAL A 123 0.17 -6.27 -0.77
N GLY A 124 0.38 -5.35 0.15
CA GLY A 124 1.64 -5.18 0.87
C GLY A 124 1.45 -5.44 2.35
N LEU A 125 2.40 -6.15 2.96
CA LEU A 125 2.48 -6.38 4.41
C LEU A 125 3.86 -5.99 4.91
N THR A 126 3.91 -5.45 6.13
CA THR A 126 5.16 -5.19 6.84
C THR A 126 5.00 -5.41 8.34
N THR A 127 6.07 -5.92 8.96
CA THR A 127 6.21 -6.05 10.43
C THR A 127 7.14 -4.97 11.00
N ARG A 128 7.59 -3.99 10.19
CA ARG A 128 8.60 -3.00 10.56
C ARG A 128 8.08 -1.57 10.71
N GLY A 129 6.80 -1.35 10.45
CA GLY A 129 6.22 0.00 10.57
C GLY A 129 5.06 0.22 9.61
N LEU A 130 5.24 1.03 8.56
CA LEU A 130 4.16 1.40 7.65
C LEU A 130 4.42 0.90 6.24
N ILE A 131 3.37 0.47 5.55
CA ILE A 131 3.41 0.11 4.14
C ILE A 131 2.28 0.75 3.35
N GLY A 132 2.58 1.18 2.13
CA GLY A 132 1.58 1.58 1.15
C GLY A 132 1.92 1.01 -0.21
N VAL A 133 0.90 0.54 -0.93
CA VAL A 133 1.07 -0.01 -2.29
C VAL A 133 0.09 0.64 -3.24
N ASP A 134 0.52 0.78 -4.49
CA ASP A 134 -0.35 1.19 -5.59
C ASP A 134 0.01 0.48 -6.88
N ALA A 135 -1.00 0.22 -7.72
CA ALA A 135 -0.83 -0.45 -9.00
C ALA A 135 -1.77 0.15 -10.04
N GLU A 136 -1.24 0.32 -11.26
CA GLU A 136 -2.00 0.81 -12.40
C GLU A 136 -1.56 0.10 -13.69
N PRO A 137 -2.47 -0.10 -14.67
CA PRO A 137 -2.07 -0.57 -15.99
C PRO A 137 -0.97 0.35 -16.57
N ALA A 138 0.11 -0.23 -17.08
CA ALA A 138 1.27 0.54 -17.53
C ALA A 138 0.97 1.47 -18.72
N ASP A 139 -0.10 1.17 -19.47
CA ASP A 139 -0.60 1.98 -20.58
C ASP A 139 -1.66 3.02 -20.16
N ARG A 140 -2.01 3.08 -18.85
CA ARG A 140 -2.97 4.05 -18.35
C ARG A 140 -2.53 5.48 -18.65
N ARG A 141 -3.41 6.23 -19.32
CA ARG A 141 -3.20 7.64 -19.62
C ARG A 141 -3.93 8.51 -18.59
N LEU A 142 -3.17 9.24 -17.82
CA LEU A 142 -3.68 10.24 -16.88
C LEU A 142 -3.99 11.54 -17.64
N ARG A 143 -5.25 11.70 -18.14
CA ARG A 143 -5.62 12.75 -19.11
C ARG A 143 -6.43 13.91 -18.54
N ALA A 144 -6.61 14.03 -17.23
CA ALA A 144 -7.36 15.14 -16.67
C ALA A 144 -6.62 16.48 -16.89
N ALA A 145 -7.32 17.49 -17.39
CA ALA A 145 -6.76 18.82 -17.57
C ALA A 145 -6.16 19.35 -16.26
N GLY A 146 -4.94 19.84 -16.29
CA GLY A 146 -4.22 20.34 -15.13
C GLY A 146 -3.79 19.27 -14.11
N LEU A 147 -3.92 17.98 -14.43
CA LEU A 147 -3.55 16.90 -13.51
C LEU A 147 -2.06 16.96 -13.15
N GLU A 148 -1.18 17.17 -14.11
CA GLU A 148 0.26 17.29 -13.87
C GLU A 148 0.58 18.38 -12.83
N ARG A 149 -0.14 19.51 -12.85
CA ARG A 149 0.07 20.61 -11.90
C ARG A 149 -0.37 20.25 -10.49
N ARG A 150 -1.36 19.37 -10.34
CA ARG A 150 -1.86 18.90 -9.05
C ARG A 150 -1.10 17.70 -8.50
N VAL A 151 -0.44 16.96 -9.38
CA VAL A 151 0.31 15.74 -9.02
C VAL A 151 1.79 16.03 -8.86
N CYS A 152 2.36 16.86 -9.71
CA CYS A 152 3.81 17.04 -9.81
C CYS A 152 4.27 18.37 -9.23
N THR A 153 5.36 18.34 -8.48
CA THR A 153 6.12 19.54 -8.11
C THR A 153 6.64 20.24 -9.36
N VAL A 154 7.13 21.48 -9.21
CA VAL A 154 7.76 22.22 -10.34
C VAL A 154 8.94 21.43 -10.91
N ARG A 155 9.77 20.84 -10.03
CA ARG A 155 10.93 20.02 -10.43
C ARG A 155 10.48 18.80 -11.24
N GLU A 156 9.54 18.01 -10.74
CA GLU A 156 9.05 16.81 -11.44
C GLU A 156 8.46 17.15 -12.83
N ARG A 157 7.81 18.31 -12.98
CA ARG A 157 7.34 18.75 -14.29
C ARG A 157 8.51 19.04 -15.24
N GLY A 158 9.57 19.69 -14.74
CA GLY A 158 10.79 19.88 -15.51
C GLY A 158 11.45 18.57 -15.95
N ASP A 159 11.51 17.57 -15.02
CA ASP A 159 12.04 16.25 -15.32
C ASP A 159 11.18 15.53 -16.37
N LEU A 160 9.84 15.62 -16.27
CA LEU A 160 8.92 15.06 -17.27
C LEU A 160 9.01 15.75 -18.63
N ASP A 161 9.22 17.07 -18.65
CA ASP A 161 9.39 17.85 -19.90
C ASP A 161 10.69 17.49 -20.64
N ALA A 162 11.71 17.06 -19.89
CA ALA A 162 12.98 16.59 -20.43
C ALA A 162 12.90 15.17 -21.05
N LEU A 163 11.85 14.39 -20.73
CA LEU A 163 11.67 13.05 -21.28
C LEU A 163 11.20 13.09 -22.74
N PRO A 164 11.57 12.07 -23.55
CA PRO A 164 10.96 11.87 -24.85
C PRO A 164 9.43 11.80 -24.74
N PRO A 165 8.65 12.37 -25.70
CA PRO A 165 7.19 12.42 -25.62
C PRO A 165 6.51 11.06 -25.37
N ARG A 166 7.10 9.98 -25.88
CA ARG A 166 6.61 8.60 -25.68
C ARG A 166 6.76 8.11 -24.23
N GLU A 167 7.73 8.64 -23.47
CA GLU A 167 8.07 8.21 -22.11
C GLU A 167 7.40 9.08 -21.05
N ARG A 168 7.01 10.32 -21.40
CA ARG A 168 6.38 11.27 -20.47
C ARG A 168 5.15 10.70 -19.75
N ALA A 169 4.29 9.97 -20.47
CA ALA A 169 3.09 9.38 -19.86
C ALA A 169 3.44 8.27 -18.86
N SER A 170 4.46 7.47 -19.13
CA SER A 170 4.97 6.44 -18.22
C SER A 170 5.64 7.08 -17.00
N GLY A 171 6.40 8.15 -17.19
CA GLY A 171 7.01 8.94 -16.11
C GLY A 171 5.95 9.53 -15.17
N LEU A 172 4.90 10.14 -15.72
CA LEU A 172 3.79 10.67 -14.93
C LEU A 172 3.05 9.56 -14.15
N LEU A 173 2.84 8.40 -14.78
CA LEU A 173 2.21 7.25 -14.11
C LEU A 173 3.09 6.71 -12.99
N ARG A 174 4.41 6.68 -13.15
CA ARG A 174 5.35 6.32 -12.09
C ARG A 174 5.23 7.27 -10.90
N LEU A 175 5.25 8.57 -11.14
CA LEU A 175 5.09 9.56 -10.07
C LEU A 175 3.75 9.40 -9.35
N TRP A 176 2.67 9.20 -10.10
CA TRP A 176 1.34 8.95 -9.54
C TRP A 176 1.35 7.76 -8.59
N THR A 177 1.80 6.58 -9.05
CA THR A 177 1.77 5.36 -8.24
C THR A 177 2.71 5.43 -7.03
N LEU A 178 3.86 6.10 -7.14
CA LEU A 178 4.75 6.36 -6.00
C LEU A 178 4.10 7.27 -4.96
N LYS A 179 3.44 8.35 -5.39
CA LYS A 179 2.75 9.29 -4.48
C LYS A 179 1.56 8.64 -3.81
N GLU A 180 0.75 7.87 -4.54
CA GLU A 180 -0.33 7.07 -3.96
C GLU A 180 0.19 6.05 -2.94
N SER A 181 1.27 5.33 -3.23
CA SER A 181 1.83 4.36 -2.29
C SER A 181 2.35 5.05 -1.02
N TYR A 182 3.05 6.17 -1.15
CA TYR A 182 3.53 6.96 -0.02
C TYR A 182 2.39 7.49 0.84
N THR A 183 1.40 8.13 0.23
CA THR A 183 0.27 8.72 0.97
C THR A 183 -0.65 7.66 1.59
N LYS A 184 -0.75 6.47 0.99
CA LYS A 184 -1.38 5.30 1.61
C LYS A 184 -0.59 4.84 2.85
N ALA A 185 0.75 4.78 2.78
CA ALA A 185 1.58 4.40 3.92
C ALA A 185 1.38 5.34 5.11
N ILE A 186 1.39 6.66 4.89
CA ILE A 186 1.17 7.64 5.97
C ILE A 186 -0.31 7.85 6.34
N GLY A 187 -1.23 7.12 5.72
CA GLY A 187 -2.67 7.17 6.04
C GLY A 187 -3.40 8.44 5.61
N GLN A 188 -2.80 9.25 4.75
CA GLN A 188 -3.39 10.49 4.29
C GLN A 188 -4.17 10.34 2.98
N GLY A 189 -3.79 9.36 2.14
CA GLY A 189 -4.38 9.18 0.82
C GLY A 189 -4.34 10.48 0.00
N GLN A 190 -5.34 10.71 -0.82
CA GLN A 190 -5.44 11.91 -1.67
C GLN A 190 -5.71 13.21 -0.92
N ARG A 191 -5.84 13.19 0.41
CA ARG A 191 -5.94 14.40 1.24
C ARG A 191 -4.60 15.12 1.37
N PHE A 192 -3.49 14.40 1.20
CA PHE A 192 -2.17 15.00 1.17
C PHE A 192 -1.89 15.56 -0.23
N PRO A 193 -1.59 16.85 -0.39
CA PRO A 193 -1.40 17.45 -1.70
C PRO A 193 -0.16 16.85 -2.38
N PHE A 194 -0.36 16.28 -3.57
CA PHE A 194 0.70 15.58 -4.30
C PHE A 194 1.80 16.51 -4.83
N ASP A 195 1.50 17.76 -5.05
CA ASP A 195 2.46 18.79 -5.46
C ASP A 195 3.32 19.33 -4.30
N ALA A 196 2.99 18.98 -3.04
CA ALA A 196 3.76 19.35 -1.86
C ALA A 196 5.02 18.49 -1.62
N PHE A 197 5.17 17.41 -2.37
CA PHE A 197 6.34 16.52 -2.29
C PHE A 197 6.62 15.88 -3.65
N GLY A 198 7.85 15.45 -3.88
CA GLY A 198 8.27 14.88 -5.15
C GLY A 198 9.17 13.66 -5.03
N PHE A 199 9.36 13.00 -6.16
CA PHE A 199 10.33 11.92 -6.35
C PHE A 199 11.31 12.29 -7.45
N GLY A 200 12.53 11.78 -7.37
CA GLY A 200 13.53 11.94 -8.43
C GLY A 200 13.18 11.15 -9.70
N PRO A 201 13.91 11.41 -10.80
CA PRO A 201 13.74 10.72 -12.08
C PRO A 201 13.93 9.19 -11.95
N GLU A 202 13.53 8.46 -12.99
CA GLU A 202 13.75 7.00 -13.07
C GLU A 202 15.25 6.71 -13.22
N GLY A 203 15.74 5.69 -12.50
CA GLY A 203 17.17 5.34 -12.50
C GLY A 203 17.94 5.86 -11.27
N GLU A 204 17.42 6.85 -10.56
CA GLU A 204 17.99 7.32 -9.30
C GLU A 204 17.37 6.58 -8.10
N PRO A 205 18.06 6.56 -6.93
CA PRO A 205 17.48 6.04 -5.69
C PRO A 205 16.17 6.76 -5.37
N VAL A 206 15.09 6.01 -5.23
CA VAL A 206 13.76 6.60 -5.00
C VAL A 206 13.69 7.14 -3.57
N ARG A 207 13.53 8.46 -3.45
CA ARG A 207 13.40 9.20 -2.18
C ARG A 207 12.35 10.28 -2.30
N VAL A 208 11.72 10.63 -1.19
CA VAL A 208 10.83 11.79 -1.14
C VAL A 208 11.66 13.06 -1.00
N HIS A 209 11.33 14.05 -1.83
CA HIS A 209 11.92 15.38 -1.80
C HIS A 209 10.86 16.42 -1.45
N ARG A 210 11.28 17.52 -0.83
CA ARG A 210 10.48 18.74 -0.72
C ARG A 210 10.33 19.38 -2.10
N PRO A 211 9.41 20.33 -2.28
CA PRO A 211 9.24 21.04 -3.55
C PRO A 211 10.51 21.74 -4.07
N ASP A 212 11.40 22.14 -3.16
CA ASP A 212 12.72 22.75 -3.47
C ASP A 212 13.78 21.72 -3.91
N GLY A 213 13.45 20.41 -3.88
CA GLY A 213 14.35 19.32 -4.25
C GLY A 213 15.23 18.80 -3.12
N THR A 214 15.14 19.36 -1.90
CA THR A 214 15.85 18.81 -0.75
C THR A 214 15.22 17.51 -0.25
N PRO A 215 15.99 16.53 0.25
CA PRO A 215 15.43 15.30 0.80
C PRO A 215 14.43 15.58 1.94
N ALA A 216 13.28 14.93 1.91
CA ALA A 216 12.23 15.03 2.93
C ALA A 216 12.18 13.80 3.83
N THR A 217 12.76 12.66 3.40
CA THR A 217 12.80 11.41 4.15
C THR A 217 14.24 10.90 4.27
N GLY A 218 14.54 10.22 5.37
CA GLY A 218 15.80 9.56 5.61
C GLY A 218 15.83 8.10 5.13
N SER A 219 16.77 7.32 5.69
CA SER A 219 16.98 5.91 5.37
C SER A 219 15.88 4.99 5.92
N GLU A 220 15.02 5.49 6.80
CA GLU A 220 13.85 4.77 7.33
C GLU A 220 12.79 4.48 6.26
N TRP A 221 12.84 5.15 5.11
CA TRP A 221 11.94 4.91 3.99
C TRP A 221 12.62 4.16 2.86
N SER A 222 11.92 3.15 2.37
CA SER A 222 12.27 2.40 1.16
C SER A 222 11.13 2.47 0.16
N PHE A 223 11.48 2.76 -1.09
CA PHE A 223 10.51 2.87 -2.18
C PHE A 223 10.88 1.93 -3.32
N ARG A 224 9.86 1.44 -4.00
CA ARG A 224 10.00 0.65 -5.22
C ARG A 224 8.94 1.03 -6.23
N SER A 225 9.29 1.05 -7.51
CA SER A 225 8.36 1.22 -8.61
C SER A 225 8.86 0.43 -9.82
N ASP A 226 8.16 -0.63 -10.19
CA ASP A 226 8.51 -1.53 -11.28
C ASP A 226 7.34 -1.72 -12.25
N ILE A 227 7.67 -2.10 -13.49
CA ILE A 227 6.69 -2.69 -14.41
C ILE A 227 6.73 -4.19 -14.26
N ARG A 228 5.56 -4.80 -14.04
CA ARG A 228 5.37 -6.23 -13.95
C ARG A 228 4.34 -6.70 -14.95
N TYR A 229 4.61 -7.84 -15.56
CA TYR A 229 3.66 -8.50 -16.47
C TYR A 229 2.88 -9.56 -15.69
N VAL A 230 1.56 -9.39 -15.67
CA VAL A 230 0.64 -10.35 -15.06
C VAL A 230 -0.30 -10.83 -16.18
N HIS A 231 -0.16 -12.09 -16.59
CA HIS A 231 -0.88 -12.70 -17.70
C HIS A 231 -0.87 -11.84 -18.99
N GLY A 232 0.31 -11.37 -19.37
CA GLY A 232 0.49 -10.60 -20.61
C GLY A 232 0.10 -9.12 -20.50
N VAL A 233 -0.48 -8.68 -19.40
CA VAL A 233 -0.78 -7.26 -19.14
C VAL A 233 0.31 -6.63 -18.29
N ALA A 234 0.84 -5.51 -18.73
CA ALA A 234 1.86 -4.76 -18.00
C ALA A 234 1.19 -3.84 -16.96
N PHE A 235 1.67 -3.90 -15.71
CA PHE A 235 1.26 -3.04 -14.63
C PHE A 235 2.45 -2.29 -14.03
N ARG A 236 2.30 -1.01 -13.75
CA ARG A 236 3.20 -0.26 -12.88
C ARG A 236 2.77 -0.54 -11.45
N MET A 237 3.65 -1.14 -10.66
CA MET A 237 3.43 -1.42 -9.24
C MET A 237 4.43 -0.61 -8.42
N SER A 238 3.93 0.13 -7.43
CA SER A 238 4.76 0.92 -6.52
C SER A 238 4.47 0.55 -5.08
N ALA A 239 5.51 0.61 -4.26
CA ALA A 239 5.42 0.39 -2.83
C ALA A 239 6.30 1.40 -2.07
N ALA A 240 5.80 1.82 -0.91
CA ALA A 240 6.51 2.63 0.07
C ALA A 240 6.48 1.89 1.41
N VAL A 241 7.64 1.67 2.02
CA VAL A 241 7.77 1.04 3.34
C VAL A 241 8.55 1.98 4.24
N ARG A 242 7.99 2.27 5.41
CA ARG A 242 8.71 2.93 6.49
C ARG A 242 9.13 1.89 7.51
N ASP A 243 10.44 1.73 7.69
CA ASP A 243 11.00 0.95 8.79
C ASP A 243 11.20 1.88 10.00
N VAL A 244 10.49 1.62 11.08
CA VAL A 244 10.59 2.43 12.30
C VAL A 244 11.63 1.87 13.28
N GLY A 245 12.47 0.92 12.81
CA GLY A 245 13.52 0.33 13.64
C GLY A 245 13.04 -0.73 14.64
N LEU A 246 11.77 -1.14 14.57
CA LEU A 246 11.21 -2.22 15.39
C LEU A 246 11.61 -3.62 14.87
N GLY A 247 12.80 -3.74 14.25
CA GLY A 247 13.34 -5.00 13.76
C GLY A 247 13.79 -5.93 14.89
N ARG A 248 14.16 -7.19 14.54
CA ARG A 248 14.55 -8.30 15.43
C ARG A 248 15.68 -8.05 16.42
N THR A 249 16.37 -6.95 16.30
CA THR A 249 17.39 -6.46 17.22
C THR A 249 16.96 -5.11 17.76
N THR A 250 15.81 -5.03 18.40
CA THR A 250 15.60 -3.98 19.37
C THR A 250 16.44 -4.34 20.58
N ASP A 251 17.66 -3.82 20.62
CA ASP A 251 18.26 -3.49 21.89
C ASP A 251 17.23 -2.61 22.61
N ILE A 252 16.89 -2.98 23.83
CA ILE A 252 15.88 -2.30 24.65
C ILE A 252 16.37 -0.88 25.10
N ASP A 253 17.52 -0.45 24.67
CA ASP A 253 17.96 0.96 24.64
C ASP A 253 17.18 1.72 23.55
N VAL A 254 15.86 1.66 23.68
CA VAL A 254 14.97 2.50 22.91
C VAL A 254 15.20 3.93 23.41
N ALA A 255 15.93 4.71 22.64
CA ALA A 255 15.64 6.13 22.60
C ALA A 255 14.18 6.24 22.18
N THR A 256 13.29 6.30 23.18
CA THR A 256 11.87 6.48 22.95
C THR A 256 11.73 7.74 22.13
N THR A 257 11.05 7.69 20.99
CA THR A 257 10.68 8.88 20.23
C THR A 257 9.61 9.72 20.96
N LEU A 258 9.32 9.40 22.22
CA LEU A 258 8.58 10.25 23.12
C LEU A 258 9.47 11.44 23.45
N ASP A 259 8.95 12.62 23.20
CA ASP A 259 9.57 13.88 23.62
C ASP A 259 9.99 13.75 25.10
N ALA A 260 11.25 14.07 25.40
CA ALA A 260 11.79 13.98 26.75
C ALA A 260 10.92 14.75 27.77
N GLY A 261 10.23 15.81 27.34
CA GLY A 261 9.25 16.53 28.14
C GLY A 261 8.03 15.69 28.51
N ILE A 262 7.53 14.84 27.62
CA ILE A 262 6.40 13.93 27.91
C ILE A 262 6.83 12.87 28.92
N VAL A 263 8.03 12.31 28.75
CA VAL A 263 8.57 11.30 29.69
C VAL A 263 8.74 11.91 31.09
N SER A 264 9.28 13.13 31.19
CA SER A 264 9.43 13.85 32.48
C SER A 264 8.08 14.11 33.14
N THR A 265 7.07 14.57 32.36
CA THR A 265 5.71 14.84 32.86
C THR A 265 5.02 13.58 33.38
N VAL A 266 5.18 12.45 32.68
CA VAL A 266 4.63 11.16 33.13
C VAL A 266 5.33 10.68 34.38
N GLN A 267 6.66 10.81 34.47
CA GLN A 267 7.45 10.43 35.64
C GLN A 267 7.03 11.26 36.88
N GLU A 268 6.94 12.60 36.75
CA GLU A 268 6.49 13.50 37.80
C GLU A 268 5.06 13.18 38.28
N ALA A 269 4.16 12.80 37.35
CA ALA A 269 2.81 12.39 37.70
C ALA A 269 2.79 11.07 38.48
N LEU A 270 3.66 10.12 38.16
CA LEU A 270 3.77 8.84 38.86
C LEU A 270 4.40 9.02 40.27
N ASP A 271 5.42 9.84 40.39
CA ASP A 271 6.11 10.12 41.67
C ASP A 271 5.23 10.94 42.64
N GLY A 272 4.21 11.65 42.15
CA GLY A 272 3.25 12.40 42.96
C GLY A 272 2.10 11.60 43.54
N TRP A 273 2.06 10.26 43.32
CA TRP A 273 1.02 9.32 43.82
C TRP A 273 1.51 8.46 45.00
N GLU A 274 2.73 8.69 45.53
CA GLU A 274 3.21 8.14 46.79
C GLU A 274 3.00 9.21 47.93
#